data_71ecebffd31a4b3ac6a58387f90c6aa1
#
_entry.id   71ecebffd31a4b3ac6a58387f90c6aa1
#
_cell.length_a   1.000
_cell.length_b   1.000
_cell.length_c   1.000
_cell.angle_alpha   90.00
_cell.angle_beta   90.00
_cell.angle_gamma   90.00
#
_symmetry.space_group_name_H-M   'P 1'
#
loop_
_entity.id
_entity.type
_entity.pdbx_description
1 polymer ?
#
loop_
_entity_poly.entity_id
_entity_poly.type
_entity_poly.pdbx_seq_one_letter_code
_entity_poly.pdbx_strand_id
1 'polypeptide(L)'
;RDKLVTGVQTCALPIYGKTAEIHRPQEVPDSGLIDAFRQPIVRVNLIMPAEYIGAVMRLCTDRRGVQQSIEHLSPTRTMLAYDLPLAEVIYDLHDKLKSATRGYGTMDYEVIGYAPADLVRMDILVNGNRVDALSIICDRRDADRRGRAIVKKLKTEIDRHMFEVAVQAAIGSRIIARETVPAMRKNVTAKCYGGDITRKRKLWAKQREGKKRMKSIGQVDIPQKAFLAVLETGDEKA
;
A
#
# COMPACT_ATOMS: atom_id res chain seq x y z
N ARG A 1 7.04 -15.88 25.05
CA ARG A 1 5.68 -15.96 24.45
C ARG A 1 5.71 -14.98 23.29
N ASP A 2 5.94 -15.56 22.12
CA ASP A 2 6.08 -14.85 20.86
C ASP A 2 4.75 -14.18 20.50
N LYS A 3 4.75 -12.85 20.52
CA LYS A 3 3.70 -12.10 19.88
C LYS A 3 3.96 -12.21 18.38
N LEU A 4 3.17 -13.00 17.69
CA LEU A 4 3.08 -13.02 16.23
C LEU A 4 2.91 -11.58 15.74
N VAL A 5 3.95 -11.05 15.12
CA VAL A 5 3.96 -9.73 14.50
C VAL A 5 3.28 -9.86 13.15
N THR A 6 1.98 -9.64 13.13
CA THR A 6 1.24 -9.44 11.88
C THR A 6 1.62 -8.08 11.32
N GLY A 7 2.49 -8.07 10.29
CA GLY A 7 2.63 -6.99 9.32
C GLY A 7 2.82 -5.54 9.78
N VAL A 8 3.25 -5.30 11.01
CA VAL A 8 3.37 -3.96 11.59
C VAL A 8 4.80 -3.48 11.46
N GLN A 9 4.99 -2.43 10.66
CA GLN A 9 6.23 -1.69 10.64
C GLN A 9 6.42 -0.99 11.99
N THR A 10 7.24 -1.57 12.86
CA THR A 10 7.66 -0.89 14.08
C THR A 10 8.61 0.24 13.67
N CYS A 11 8.17 1.48 13.78
CA CYS A 11 9.02 2.65 13.55
C CYS A 11 9.32 3.31 14.89
N ALA A 12 10.55 3.71 15.11
CA ALA A 12 10.92 4.54 16.25
C ALA A 12 10.87 6.01 15.83
N LEU A 13 10.14 6.83 16.59
CA LEU A 13 10.02 8.27 16.36
C LEU A 13 10.61 9.04 17.54
N PRO A 14 11.59 9.91 17.34
CA PRO A 14 11.91 10.93 18.33
C PRO A 14 10.80 12.00 18.31
N ILE A 15 10.10 12.13 19.44
CA ILE A 15 9.09 13.16 19.70
C ILE A 15 9.61 13.95 20.89
N TYR A 16 9.96 15.24 20.71
CA TYR A 16 10.50 16.10 21.76
C TYR A 16 11.63 15.43 22.56
N GLY A 17 12.60 14.80 21.89
CA GLY A 17 13.75 14.16 22.55
C GLY A 17 13.45 12.80 23.22
N LYS A 18 12.26 12.25 23.08
CA LYS A 18 11.90 10.88 23.51
C LYS A 18 11.65 10.03 22.28
N THR A 19 12.21 8.83 22.27
CA THR A 19 11.94 7.85 21.22
C THR A 19 10.64 7.11 21.55
N ALA A 20 9.64 7.17 20.66
CA ALA A 20 8.41 6.40 20.76
C ALA A 20 8.40 5.29 19.71
N GLU A 21 8.04 4.08 20.09
CA GLU A 21 7.81 2.98 19.17
C GLU A 21 6.37 3.04 18.66
N ILE A 22 6.20 2.96 17.35
CA ILE A 22 4.91 3.01 16.69
C ILE A 22 4.62 1.65 16.07
N HIS A 23 3.54 1.04 16.50
CA HIS A 23 3.09 -0.26 16.02
C HIS A 23 1.94 -0.16 15.01
N ARG A 24 1.26 0.99 14.93
CA ARG A 24 0.11 1.20 14.05
C ARG A 24 0.20 2.55 13.35
N PRO A 25 -0.23 2.66 12.09
CA PRO A 25 -0.24 3.94 11.38
C PRO A 25 -1.05 5.04 12.09
N GLN A 26 -2.05 4.64 12.89
CA GLN A 26 -2.90 5.54 13.67
C GLN A 26 -2.15 6.26 14.81
N GLU A 27 -1.12 5.63 15.33
CA GLU A 27 -0.30 6.15 16.44
C GLU A 27 0.70 7.22 15.98
N VAL A 28 0.84 7.40 14.65
CA VAL A 28 1.72 8.42 14.07
C VAL A 28 1.14 9.81 14.38
N PRO A 29 1.83 10.65 15.17
CA PRO A 29 1.39 12.00 15.46
C PRO A 29 1.42 12.89 14.19
N ASP A 30 0.94 14.12 14.33
CA ASP A 30 0.99 15.08 13.25
C ASP A 30 2.42 15.34 12.79
N SER A 31 2.61 15.47 11.49
CA SER A 31 3.94 15.58 10.85
C SER A 31 4.83 16.70 11.40
N GLY A 32 4.24 17.74 12.00
CA GLY A 32 4.99 18.83 12.62
C GLY A 32 5.64 18.51 13.98
N LEU A 33 5.31 17.36 14.58
CA LEU A 33 5.84 16.91 15.87
C LEU A 33 6.93 15.84 15.73
N ILE A 34 7.20 15.42 14.50
CA ILE A 34 8.11 14.31 14.19
C ILE A 34 9.44 14.88 13.72
N ASP A 35 10.50 14.62 14.46
CA ASP A 35 11.86 15.03 14.05
C ASP A 35 12.40 14.12 12.95
N ALA A 36 12.29 12.80 13.11
CA ALA A 36 12.71 11.81 12.12
C ALA A 36 12.00 10.46 12.33
N PHE A 37 11.82 9.72 11.25
CA PHE A 37 11.44 8.32 11.33
C PHE A 37 12.68 7.43 11.36
N ARG A 38 12.63 6.35 12.13
CA ARG A 38 13.62 5.27 12.08
C ARG A 38 12.91 3.97 11.77
N GLN A 39 13.41 3.23 10.80
CA GLN A 39 12.89 1.91 10.43
C GLN A 39 13.86 0.81 10.82
N PRO A 40 13.36 -0.38 11.19
CA PRO A 40 14.22 -1.53 11.44
C PRO A 40 14.91 -1.98 10.15
N ILE A 41 16.20 -2.23 10.25
CA ILE A 41 17.03 -2.76 9.17
C ILE A 41 17.43 -4.18 9.52
N VAL A 42 17.37 -5.03 8.52
CA VAL A 42 17.79 -6.43 8.62
C VAL A 42 18.93 -6.70 7.66
N ARG A 43 19.87 -7.51 8.08
CA ARG A 43 20.87 -8.12 7.22
C ARG A 43 20.31 -9.39 6.64
N VAL A 44 20.25 -9.46 5.32
CA VAL A 44 19.73 -10.61 4.59
C VAL A 44 20.88 -11.30 3.88
N ASN A 45 21.08 -12.59 4.18
CA ASN A 45 22.03 -13.45 3.52
C ASN A 45 21.29 -14.31 2.49
N LEU A 46 21.65 -14.11 1.22
CA LEU A 46 21.01 -14.76 0.07
C LEU A 46 21.97 -15.73 -0.57
N ILE A 47 21.64 -17.02 -0.56
CA ILE A 47 22.49 -18.08 -1.17
C ILE A 47 21.79 -18.57 -2.43
N MET A 48 22.52 -18.54 -3.55
CA MET A 48 21.98 -18.93 -4.86
C MET A 48 23.07 -19.40 -5.82
N PRO A 49 22.71 -20.06 -6.94
CA PRO A 49 23.62 -20.32 -8.04
C PRO A 49 24.13 -19.02 -8.68
N ALA A 50 25.40 -19.03 -9.12
CA ALA A 50 26.06 -17.83 -9.66
C ALA A 50 25.35 -17.20 -10.87
N GLU A 51 24.63 -17.99 -11.66
CA GLU A 51 23.87 -17.52 -12.82
C GLU A 51 22.72 -16.52 -12.46
N TYR A 52 22.21 -16.53 -11.22
CA TYR A 52 21.10 -15.68 -10.77
C TYR A 52 21.55 -14.43 -10.03
N ILE A 53 22.85 -14.21 -9.81
CA ILE A 53 23.39 -13.06 -9.06
C ILE A 53 22.81 -11.74 -9.58
N GLY A 54 22.84 -11.51 -10.89
CA GLY A 54 22.38 -10.25 -11.48
C GLY A 54 20.88 -9.99 -11.27
N ALA A 55 20.04 -11.03 -11.30
CA ALA A 55 18.62 -10.90 -11.06
C ALA A 55 18.32 -10.57 -9.58
N VAL A 56 19.02 -11.23 -8.66
CA VAL A 56 18.85 -11.02 -7.22
C VAL A 56 19.44 -9.68 -6.77
N MET A 57 20.55 -9.25 -7.34
CA MET A 57 21.10 -7.90 -7.08
C MET A 57 20.09 -6.80 -7.47
N ARG A 58 19.45 -6.92 -8.64
CA ARG A 58 18.40 -6.00 -9.06
C ARG A 58 17.21 -6.02 -8.09
N LEU A 59 16.78 -7.22 -7.70
CA LEU A 59 15.69 -7.39 -6.74
C LEU A 59 15.96 -6.67 -5.41
N CYS A 60 17.19 -6.80 -4.87
CA CYS A 60 17.59 -6.14 -3.63
C CYS A 60 17.74 -4.62 -3.80
N THR A 61 18.31 -4.15 -4.92
CA THR A 61 18.47 -2.73 -5.21
C THR A 61 17.12 -2.03 -5.36
N ASP A 62 16.17 -2.66 -6.07
CA ASP A 62 14.80 -2.16 -6.23
C ASP A 62 14.08 -2.00 -4.88
N ARG A 63 14.52 -2.73 -3.83
CA ARG A 63 14.00 -2.70 -2.46
C ARG A 63 14.85 -1.87 -1.50
N ARG A 64 15.62 -0.95 -2.03
CA ARG A 64 16.49 -0.06 -1.23
C ARG A 64 17.56 -0.79 -0.44
N GLY A 65 17.94 -1.99 -0.89
CA GLY A 65 19.00 -2.77 -0.27
C GLY A 65 20.37 -2.15 -0.50
N VAL A 66 21.19 -2.16 0.57
CA VAL A 66 22.59 -1.76 0.52
C VAL A 66 23.44 -3.03 0.55
N GLN A 67 24.18 -3.26 -0.52
CA GLN A 67 25.05 -4.42 -0.62
C GLN A 67 26.21 -4.32 0.38
N GLN A 68 26.45 -5.38 1.12
CA GLN A 68 27.52 -5.48 2.11
C GLN A 68 28.68 -6.34 1.58
N SER A 69 28.37 -7.58 1.18
CA SER A 69 29.40 -8.49 0.67
C SER A 69 28.88 -9.41 -0.43
N ILE A 70 29.82 -9.95 -1.19
CA ILE A 70 29.61 -11.06 -2.13
C ILE A 70 30.66 -12.11 -1.80
N GLU A 71 30.24 -13.31 -1.49
CA GLU A 71 31.11 -14.43 -1.16
C GLU A 71 30.82 -15.63 -2.06
N HIS A 72 31.82 -16.17 -2.70
CA HIS A 72 31.72 -17.38 -3.49
C HIS A 72 31.97 -18.59 -2.59
N LEU A 73 30.89 -19.26 -2.16
CA LEU A 73 30.97 -20.45 -1.32
C LEU A 73 31.51 -21.65 -2.06
N SER A 74 31.24 -21.73 -3.36
CA SER A 74 31.76 -22.78 -4.27
C SER A 74 31.76 -22.24 -5.71
N PRO A 75 32.34 -22.96 -6.69
CA PRO A 75 32.30 -22.55 -8.10
C PRO A 75 30.88 -22.32 -8.64
N THR A 76 29.88 -22.93 -8.02
CA THR A 76 28.47 -22.89 -8.47
C THR A 76 27.56 -22.10 -7.54
N ARG A 77 27.98 -21.75 -6.31
CA ARG A 77 27.14 -21.11 -5.30
C ARG A 77 27.76 -19.84 -4.77
N THR A 78 26.97 -18.79 -4.71
CA THR A 78 27.36 -17.47 -4.18
C THR A 78 26.41 -17.04 -3.08
N MET A 79 26.96 -16.41 -2.05
CA MET A 79 26.23 -15.75 -0.99
C MET A 79 26.33 -14.24 -1.20
N LEU A 80 25.20 -13.55 -1.15
CA LEU A 80 25.09 -12.10 -1.17
C LEU A 80 24.56 -11.64 0.20
N ALA A 81 25.24 -10.68 0.82
CA ALA A 81 24.75 -10.04 2.02
C ALA A 81 24.25 -8.62 1.68
N TYR A 82 23.02 -8.33 2.07
CA TYR A 82 22.34 -7.04 1.88
C TYR A 82 21.73 -6.56 3.18
N ASP A 83 21.85 -5.26 3.45
CA ASP A 83 21.07 -4.60 4.50
C ASP A 83 19.81 -4.01 3.86
N LEU A 84 18.64 -4.46 4.31
CA LEU A 84 17.33 -4.13 3.77
C LEU A 84 16.41 -3.60 4.88
N PRO A 85 15.47 -2.69 4.57
CA PRO A 85 14.37 -2.40 5.48
C PRO A 85 13.53 -3.66 5.74
N LEU A 86 13.22 -3.93 7.01
CA LEU A 86 12.45 -5.12 7.40
C LEU A 86 11.11 -5.23 6.63
N ALA A 87 10.47 -4.10 6.39
CA ALA A 87 9.22 -4.03 5.64
C ALA A 87 9.33 -4.61 4.23
N GLU A 88 10.47 -4.40 3.55
CA GLU A 88 10.69 -4.88 2.18
C GLU A 88 11.01 -6.39 2.14
N VAL A 89 11.36 -6.97 3.29
CA VAL A 89 11.69 -8.40 3.42
C VAL A 89 10.45 -9.23 3.72
N ILE A 90 9.59 -8.74 4.62
CA ILE A 90 8.45 -9.53 5.14
C ILE A 90 7.41 -9.83 4.06
N TYR A 91 7.11 -8.85 3.17
CA TYR A 91 5.96 -9.00 2.27
C TYR A 91 6.14 -10.09 1.20
N ASP A 92 7.19 -10.00 0.37
CA ASP A 92 7.27 -10.87 -0.80
C ASP A 92 8.70 -11.14 -1.29
N LEU A 93 9.73 -10.69 -0.55
CA LEU A 93 11.12 -10.91 -0.96
C LEU A 93 11.41 -12.40 -1.16
N HIS A 94 10.90 -13.26 -0.28
CA HIS A 94 11.09 -14.71 -0.37
C HIS A 94 10.49 -15.27 -1.67
N ASP A 95 9.27 -14.93 -2.00
CA ASP A 95 8.58 -15.44 -3.19
C ASP A 95 9.22 -14.93 -4.47
N LYS A 96 9.63 -13.65 -4.49
CA LYS A 96 10.36 -13.08 -5.62
C LYS A 96 11.77 -13.66 -5.77
N LEU A 97 12.44 -13.93 -4.66
CA LEU A 97 13.72 -14.64 -4.69
C LEU A 97 13.56 -16.02 -5.30
N LYS A 98 12.57 -16.79 -4.84
CA LYS A 98 12.27 -18.12 -5.39
C LYS A 98 11.95 -18.04 -6.87
N SER A 99 11.13 -17.11 -7.28
CA SER A 99 10.78 -16.90 -8.70
C SER A 99 12.00 -16.51 -9.54
N ALA A 100 12.83 -15.56 -9.05
CA ALA A 100 14.02 -15.09 -9.76
C ALA A 100 15.10 -16.15 -9.88
N THR A 101 15.14 -17.13 -8.95
CA THR A 101 16.16 -18.17 -8.90
C THR A 101 15.63 -19.54 -9.27
N ARG A 102 14.43 -19.63 -9.86
CA ARG A 102 13.75 -20.91 -10.19
C ARG A 102 13.67 -21.89 -9.01
N GLY A 103 13.50 -21.35 -7.79
CA GLY A 103 13.40 -22.13 -6.57
C GLY A 103 14.73 -22.44 -5.87
N TYR A 104 15.87 -22.16 -6.48
CA TYR A 104 17.18 -22.49 -5.89
C TYR A 104 17.69 -21.51 -4.85
N GLY A 105 17.20 -20.26 -4.84
CA GLY A 105 17.60 -19.25 -3.86
C GLY A 105 17.07 -19.57 -2.47
N THR A 106 17.91 -19.38 -1.47
CA THR A 106 17.54 -19.41 -0.04
C THR A 106 17.94 -18.12 0.60
N MET A 107 17.22 -17.70 1.62
CA MET A 107 17.54 -16.51 2.39
C MET A 107 17.42 -16.77 3.89
N ASP A 108 18.26 -16.09 4.62
CA ASP A 108 18.20 -15.94 6.06
C ASP A 108 18.36 -14.46 6.41
N TYR A 109 17.78 -13.99 7.51
CA TYR A 109 17.89 -12.60 7.91
C TYR A 109 17.97 -12.42 9.43
N GLU A 110 18.67 -11.37 9.83
CA GLU A 110 18.79 -10.96 11.23
C GLU A 110 18.56 -9.44 11.37
N VAL A 111 17.95 -9.02 12.46
CA VAL A 111 17.75 -7.60 12.74
C VAL A 111 19.05 -6.99 13.25
N ILE A 112 19.58 -5.99 12.54
CA ILE A 112 20.84 -5.33 12.90
C ILE A 112 20.65 -3.99 13.60
N GLY A 113 19.45 -3.41 13.57
CA GLY A 113 19.17 -2.14 14.25
C GLY A 113 18.16 -1.27 13.53
N TYR A 114 18.21 0.03 13.80
CA TYR A 114 17.32 1.04 13.21
C TYR A 114 18.11 2.08 12.43
N ALA A 115 17.67 2.41 11.23
CA ALA A 115 18.24 3.48 10.43
C ALA A 115 17.22 4.60 10.18
N PRO A 116 17.66 5.86 10.02
CA PRO A 116 16.81 6.95 9.60
C PRO A 116 16.16 6.65 8.26
N ALA A 117 14.88 7.03 8.10
CA ALA A 117 14.14 6.83 6.86
C ALA A 117 13.14 7.97 6.62
N ASP A 118 12.94 8.34 5.37
CA ASP A 118 11.92 9.32 4.98
C ASP A 118 10.58 8.61 4.77
N LEU A 119 9.93 8.29 5.88
CA LEU A 119 8.62 7.63 5.88
C LEU A 119 7.49 8.65 5.96
N VAL A 120 6.35 8.28 5.39
CA VAL A 120 5.12 9.07 5.47
C VAL A 120 3.94 8.16 5.80
N ARG A 121 2.99 8.70 6.57
CA ARG A 121 1.69 8.07 6.73
C ARG A 121 0.82 8.42 5.54
N MET A 122 0.33 7.40 4.86
CA MET A 122 -0.64 7.52 3.78
C MET A 122 -2.01 7.06 4.29
N ASP A 123 -2.97 7.96 4.28
CA ASP A 123 -4.35 7.71 4.69
C ASP A 123 -5.21 7.39 3.48
N ILE A 124 -6.11 6.43 3.62
CA ILE A 124 -7.12 6.12 2.61
C ILE A 124 -8.46 6.71 3.04
N LEU A 125 -9.03 7.51 2.15
CA LEU A 125 -10.33 8.14 2.37
C LEU A 125 -11.39 7.54 1.44
N VAL A 126 -12.52 7.20 2.02
CA VAL A 126 -13.70 6.73 1.28
C VAL A 126 -14.82 7.75 1.47
N ASN A 127 -15.25 8.37 0.39
CA ASN A 127 -16.19 9.51 0.40
C ASN A 127 -15.78 10.69 1.30
N GLY A 128 -14.45 10.90 1.46
CA GLY A 128 -13.91 11.94 2.33
C GLY A 128 -13.71 11.51 3.78
N ASN A 129 -14.22 10.38 4.19
CA ASN A 129 -14.00 9.81 5.52
C ASN A 129 -12.73 8.96 5.54
N ARG A 130 -11.83 9.21 6.49
CA ARG A 130 -10.62 8.42 6.67
C ARG A 130 -10.97 7.04 7.21
N VAL A 131 -10.38 6.02 6.60
CA VAL A 131 -10.49 4.63 7.03
C VAL A 131 -9.17 4.22 7.67
N ASP A 132 -9.11 4.31 8.98
CA ASP A 132 -7.87 4.10 9.74
C ASP A 132 -7.26 2.71 9.52
N ALA A 133 -8.08 1.69 9.32
CA ALA A 133 -7.62 0.32 9.09
C ALA A 133 -6.92 0.12 7.72
N LEU A 134 -7.10 1.07 6.78
CA LEU A 134 -6.45 1.06 5.47
C LEU A 134 -5.25 2.01 5.40
N SER A 135 -4.97 2.76 6.47
CA SER A 135 -3.80 3.65 6.54
C SER A 135 -2.52 2.83 6.60
N ILE A 136 -1.50 3.26 5.87
CA ILE A 136 -0.19 2.60 5.83
C ILE A 136 0.94 3.61 6.04
N ILE A 137 2.09 3.10 6.50
CA ILE A 137 3.34 3.85 6.54
C ILE A 137 4.20 3.35 5.37
N CYS A 138 4.68 4.25 4.54
CA CYS A 138 5.53 3.90 3.40
C CYS A 138 6.62 4.94 3.17
N ASP A 139 7.62 4.59 2.36
CA ASP A 139 8.64 5.54 1.94
C ASP A 139 8.02 6.65 1.07
N ARG A 140 8.43 7.90 1.29
CA ARG A 140 7.91 9.07 0.57
C ARG A 140 8.09 8.95 -0.95
N ARG A 141 9.18 8.33 -1.40
CA ARG A 141 9.47 8.16 -2.84
C ARG A 141 8.48 7.22 -3.52
N ASP A 142 8.03 6.19 -2.80
CA ASP A 142 7.10 5.19 -3.29
C ASP A 142 5.63 5.53 -3.05
N ALA A 143 5.36 6.52 -2.22
CA ALA A 143 4.01 6.85 -1.76
C ALA A 143 3.04 7.13 -2.93
N ASP A 144 3.45 7.90 -3.94
CA ASP A 144 2.61 8.21 -5.10
C ASP A 144 2.28 6.96 -5.92
N ARG A 145 3.25 6.08 -6.13
CA ARG A 145 3.09 4.81 -6.86
C ARG A 145 2.17 3.86 -6.09
N ARG A 146 2.49 3.62 -4.82
CA ARG A 146 1.68 2.76 -3.93
C ARG A 146 0.26 3.29 -3.77
N GLY A 147 0.09 4.59 -3.58
CA GLY A 147 -1.22 5.22 -3.46
C GLY A 147 -2.11 5.00 -4.68
N ARG A 148 -1.58 5.15 -5.89
CA ARG A 148 -2.32 4.87 -7.13
C ARG A 148 -2.69 3.40 -7.26
N ALA A 149 -1.77 2.49 -6.96
CA ALA A 149 -2.02 1.05 -7.02
C ALA A 149 -3.12 0.62 -6.03
N ILE A 150 -3.03 1.08 -4.78
CA ILE A 150 -4.02 0.80 -3.74
C ILE A 150 -5.41 1.32 -4.14
N VAL A 151 -5.51 2.59 -4.55
CA VAL A 151 -6.80 3.20 -4.91
C VAL A 151 -7.41 2.50 -6.13
N LYS A 152 -6.59 2.08 -7.10
CA LYS A 152 -7.03 1.31 -8.27
C LYS A 152 -7.56 -0.07 -7.87
N LYS A 153 -6.87 -0.80 -6.99
CA LYS A 153 -7.35 -2.08 -6.45
C LYS A 153 -8.62 -1.91 -5.62
N LEU A 154 -8.65 -0.96 -4.70
CA LEU A 154 -9.83 -0.68 -3.89
C LEU A 154 -11.07 -0.38 -4.73
N LYS A 155 -10.91 0.30 -5.87
CA LYS A 155 -12.00 0.54 -6.81
C LYS A 155 -12.61 -0.75 -7.36
N THR A 156 -11.82 -1.82 -7.53
CA THR A 156 -12.31 -3.11 -8.02
C THR A 156 -12.96 -3.94 -6.92
N GLU A 157 -12.45 -3.83 -5.70
CA GLU A 157 -12.92 -4.61 -4.54
C GLU A 157 -14.13 -4.00 -3.83
N ILE A 158 -14.33 -2.69 -3.92
CA ILE A 158 -15.49 -2.01 -3.34
C ILE A 158 -16.69 -2.15 -4.27
N ASP A 159 -17.78 -2.72 -3.76
CA ASP A 159 -19.01 -2.90 -4.50
C ASP A 159 -19.64 -1.58 -4.95
N ARG A 160 -20.38 -1.63 -6.05
CA ARG A 160 -21.13 -0.48 -6.53
C ARG A 160 -22.33 -0.20 -5.62
N HIS A 161 -22.42 1.02 -5.16
CA HIS A 161 -23.54 1.54 -4.38
C HIS A 161 -24.54 2.30 -5.25
N MET A 162 -25.68 2.69 -4.67
CA MET A 162 -26.68 3.54 -5.35
C MET A 162 -26.16 4.96 -5.63
N PHE A 163 -25.03 5.34 -5.04
CA PHE A 163 -24.30 6.59 -5.25
C PHE A 163 -22.83 6.32 -5.63
N GLU A 164 -22.15 7.30 -6.16
CA GLU A 164 -20.72 7.18 -6.47
C GLU A 164 -19.88 7.20 -5.21
N VAL A 165 -18.90 6.30 -5.13
CA VAL A 165 -17.95 6.21 -4.02
C VAL A 165 -16.59 6.72 -4.49
N ALA A 166 -16.11 7.79 -3.89
CA ALA A 166 -14.77 8.32 -4.13
C ALA A 166 -13.78 7.64 -3.18
N VAL A 167 -12.77 6.98 -3.74
CA VAL A 167 -11.65 6.40 -3.00
C VAL A 167 -10.42 7.26 -3.27
N GLN A 168 -9.74 7.70 -2.22
CA GLN A 168 -8.62 8.62 -2.32
C GLN A 168 -7.48 8.16 -1.41
N ALA A 169 -6.26 8.35 -1.87
CA ALA A 169 -5.07 8.24 -1.04
C ALA A 169 -4.53 9.64 -0.76
N ALA A 170 -4.19 9.93 0.49
CA ALA A 170 -3.70 11.24 0.92
C ALA A 170 -2.51 11.12 1.86
N ILE A 171 -1.62 12.11 1.81
CA ILE A 171 -0.53 12.29 2.77
C ILE A 171 -0.80 13.63 3.47
N GLY A 172 -1.17 13.56 4.75
CA GLY A 172 -1.67 14.72 5.45
C GLY A 172 -2.91 15.31 4.76
N SER A 173 -2.84 16.58 4.34
CA SER A 173 -3.92 17.26 3.60
C SER A 173 -3.86 17.07 2.07
N ARG A 174 -2.75 16.54 1.53
CA ARG A 174 -2.54 16.41 0.09
C ARG A 174 -3.08 15.07 -0.43
N ILE A 175 -4.04 15.14 -1.36
CA ILE A 175 -4.53 13.96 -2.09
C ILE A 175 -3.52 13.63 -3.20
N ILE A 176 -2.99 12.40 -3.20
CA ILE A 176 -2.01 11.91 -4.17
C ILE A 176 -2.64 11.05 -5.26
N ALA A 177 -3.73 10.34 -4.93
CA ALA A 177 -4.46 9.53 -5.90
C ALA A 177 -5.96 9.57 -5.61
N ARG A 178 -6.77 9.46 -6.68
CA ARG A 178 -8.22 9.39 -6.57
C ARG A 178 -8.80 8.51 -7.66
N GLU A 179 -9.67 7.60 -7.27
CA GLU A 179 -10.51 6.81 -8.17
C GLU A 179 -11.97 6.90 -7.72
N THR A 180 -12.89 6.62 -8.62
CA THR A 180 -14.32 6.67 -8.31
C THR A 180 -14.98 5.37 -8.73
N VAL A 181 -15.66 4.72 -7.79
CA VAL A 181 -16.54 3.59 -8.07
C VAL A 181 -17.87 4.16 -8.57
N PRO A 182 -18.29 3.83 -9.81
CA PRO A 182 -19.49 4.41 -10.39
C PRO A 182 -20.74 3.92 -9.69
N ALA A 183 -21.71 4.81 -9.51
CA ALA A 183 -23.00 4.45 -8.93
C ALA A 183 -23.78 3.47 -9.83
N MET A 184 -24.54 2.57 -9.20
CA MET A 184 -25.57 1.81 -9.92
C MET A 184 -26.59 2.79 -10.55
N ARG A 185 -26.95 2.55 -11.81
CA ARG A 185 -27.91 3.39 -12.54
C ARG A 185 -29.10 2.54 -12.95
N LYS A 186 -30.30 2.97 -12.60
CA LYS A 186 -31.54 2.46 -13.18
C LYS A 186 -31.85 3.27 -14.44
N ASN A 187 -32.27 2.62 -15.51
CA ASN A 187 -32.74 3.32 -16.71
C ASN A 187 -34.13 3.91 -16.44
N VAL A 188 -34.15 5.15 -15.95
CA VAL A 188 -35.39 5.86 -15.58
C VAL A 188 -36.18 6.36 -16.83
N THR A 189 -35.55 6.31 -18.02
CA THR A 189 -36.15 6.74 -19.27
C THR A 189 -36.62 5.59 -20.15
N ALA A 190 -36.49 4.33 -19.71
CA ALA A 190 -36.89 3.14 -20.49
C ALA A 190 -38.35 3.15 -20.91
N LYS A 191 -39.23 3.74 -20.10
CA LYS A 191 -40.67 3.84 -20.37
C LYS A 191 -41.07 5.15 -21.08
N CYS A 192 -40.11 5.99 -21.43
CA CYS A 192 -40.38 7.23 -22.16
C CYS A 192 -40.30 6.98 -23.66
N TYR A 193 -41.39 6.46 -24.23
CA TYR A 193 -41.58 6.34 -25.65
C TYR A 193 -41.86 7.74 -26.23
N GLY A 194 -41.12 8.11 -27.30
CA GLY A 194 -41.28 9.40 -27.96
C GLY A 194 -40.21 10.44 -27.57
N GLY A 195 -40.07 11.44 -28.40
CA GLY A 195 -38.90 12.35 -28.44
C GLY A 195 -38.86 13.47 -27.42
N ASP A 196 -39.66 13.46 -26.33
CA ASP A 196 -39.62 14.55 -25.35
C ASP A 196 -38.32 14.54 -24.53
N ILE A 197 -37.33 15.26 -25.03
CA ILE A 197 -36.03 15.47 -24.40
C ILE A 197 -36.16 16.18 -23.07
N THR A 198 -37.13 17.09 -22.92
CA THR A 198 -37.34 17.87 -21.69
C THR A 198 -37.76 16.96 -20.53
N ARG A 199 -38.68 16.03 -20.76
CA ARG A 199 -39.11 15.02 -19.79
C ARG A 199 -37.96 14.10 -19.39
N LYS A 200 -37.16 13.63 -20.36
CA LYS A 200 -35.99 12.78 -20.09
C LYS A 200 -34.96 13.51 -19.22
N ARG A 201 -34.67 14.79 -19.52
CA ARG A 201 -33.77 15.63 -18.72
C ARG A 201 -34.26 15.82 -17.29
N LYS A 202 -35.55 16.07 -17.06
CA LYS A 202 -36.16 16.18 -15.72
C LYS A 202 -36.01 14.87 -14.92
N LEU A 203 -36.20 13.70 -15.52
CA LEU A 203 -36.02 12.42 -14.87
C LEU A 203 -34.56 12.16 -14.49
N TRP A 204 -33.61 12.49 -15.36
CA TRP A 204 -32.18 12.38 -15.05
C TRP A 204 -31.76 13.36 -13.94
N ALA A 205 -32.28 14.58 -13.94
CA ALA A 205 -32.00 15.56 -12.90
C ALA A 205 -32.51 15.08 -11.52
N LYS A 206 -33.75 14.54 -11.45
CA LYS A 206 -34.30 13.92 -10.25
C LYS A 206 -33.47 12.75 -9.75
N GLN A 207 -33.04 11.86 -10.67
CA GLN A 207 -32.17 10.75 -10.30
C GLN A 207 -30.82 11.22 -9.73
N ARG A 208 -30.21 12.26 -10.36
CA ARG A 208 -28.95 12.85 -9.90
C ARG A 208 -29.08 13.47 -8.51
N GLU A 209 -30.16 14.20 -8.26
CA GLU A 209 -30.45 14.82 -6.95
C GLU A 209 -30.67 13.75 -5.89
N GLY A 210 -31.48 12.73 -6.15
CA GLY A 210 -31.67 11.59 -5.25
C GLY A 210 -30.36 10.90 -4.88
N LYS A 211 -29.45 10.70 -5.84
CA LYS A 211 -28.13 10.14 -5.58
C LYS A 211 -27.23 11.05 -4.73
N LYS A 212 -27.31 12.37 -4.89
CA LYS A 212 -26.59 13.31 -4.01
C LYS A 212 -27.08 13.19 -2.56
N ARG A 213 -28.41 13.11 -2.34
CA ARG A 213 -28.97 12.89 -1.01
C ARG A 213 -28.58 11.56 -0.40
N MET A 214 -28.58 10.48 -1.20
CA MET A 214 -28.09 9.16 -0.74
C MET A 214 -26.62 9.18 -0.36
N LYS A 215 -25.78 9.91 -1.07
CA LYS A 215 -24.35 10.04 -0.77
C LYS A 215 -24.07 10.73 0.57
N SER A 216 -24.90 11.71 0.96
CA SER A 216 -24.72 12.44 2.25
C SER A 216 -25.11 11.61 3.46
N ILE A 217 -25.95 10.59 3.30
CA ILE A 217 -26.49 9.76 4.40
C ILE A 217 -25.88 8.35 4.37
N GLY A 218 -25.50 7.87 3.17
CA GLY A 218 -25.07 6.49 2.95
C GLY A 218 -23.70 6.19 3.53
N GLN A 219 -23.60 5.08 4.25
CA GLN A 219 -22.35 4.47 4.65
C GLN A 219 -21.87 3.54 3.54
N VAL A 220 -20.56 3.40 3.42
CA VAL A 220 -19.92 2.48 2.47
C VAL A 220 -19.33 1.33 3.26
N ASP A 221 -19.84 0.14 3.01
CA ASP A 221 -19.27 -1.07 3.57
C ASP A 221 -18.00 -1.42 2.80
N ILE A 222 -16.93 -1.66 3.55
CA ILE A 222 -15.63 -2.06 3.00
C ILE A 222 -15.50 -3.56 3.20
N PRO A 223 -15.51 -4.34 2.11
CA PRO A 223 -15.41 -5.79 2.21
C PRO A 223 -14.03 -6.22 2.72
N GLN A 224 -13.95 -7.36 3.38
CA GLN A 224 -12.70 -7.90 3.92
C GLN A 224 -11.60 -8.04 2.83
N LYS A 225 -11.98 -8.35 1.61
CA LYS A 225 -11.08 -8.42 0.45
C LYS A 225 -10.33 -7.11 0.19
N ALA A 226 -10.94 -5.95 0.48
CA ALA A 226 -10.30 -4.66 0.31
C ALA A 226 -9.09 -4.48 1.25
N PHE A 227 -9.13 -5.02 2.45
CA PHE A 227 -8.00 -4.99 3.39
C PHE A 227 -6.84 -5.85 2.88
N LEU A 228 -7.13 -7.04 2.37
CA LEU A 228 -6.12 -7.91 1.75
C LEU A 228 -5.50 -7.25 0.51
N ALA A 229 -6.32 -6.61 -0.33
CA ALA A 229 -5.86 -5.91 -1.51
C ALA A 229 -4.85 -4.79 -1.20
N VAL A 230 -4.99 -4.09 -0.08
CA VAL A 230 -4.03 -3.06 0.35
C VAL A 230 -2.69 -3.68 0.74
N LEU A 231 -2.69 -4.84 1.39
CA LEU A 231 -1.47 -5.55 1.77
C LEU A 231 -0.71 -6.09 0.55
N GLU A 232 -1.44 -6.58 -0.46
CA GLU A 232 -0.84 -7.15 -1.68
C GLU A 232 -0.30 -6.11 -2.68
N THR A 233 -0.69 -4.83 -2.59
CA THR A 233 -0.25 -3.77 -3.52
C THR A 233 1.17 -3.28 -3.29
N GLY A 234 1.95 -3.91 -2.42
CA GLY A 234 3.37 -3.58 -2.28
C GLY A 234 4.16 -3.59 -3.60
N ASP A 235 3.73 -4.33 -4.63
CA ASP A 235 4.63 -4.82 -5.68
C ASP A 235 4.16 -4.89 -7.12
N GLU A 236 3.02 -4.39 -7.49
CA GLU A 236 2.73 -4.27 -8.93
C GLU A 236 3.58 -3.15 -9.56
N LYS A 237 4.75 -3.53 -10.12
CA LYS A 237 5.39 -2.76 -11.18
C LYS A 237 4.42 -2.74 -12.37
N ALA A 238 3.94 -1.54 -12.72
CA ALA A 238 3.25 -1.31 -13.98
C ALA A 238 4.17 -1.60 -15.16
#